data_27256c1442d8763771faa0f856eee5d9
#
_entry.id   27256c1442d8763771faa0f856eee5d9
#
_cell.length_a   1.000
_cell.length_b   1.000
_cell.length_c   1.000
_cell.angle_alpha   90.00
_cell.angle_beta   90.00
_cell.angle_gamma   90.00
#
_symmetry.space_group_name_H-M   'P 1'
#
loop_
_entity.id
_entity.type
_entity.pdbx_description
1 polymer ?
#
loop_
_entity_poly.entity_id
_entity_poly.type
_entity_poly.pdbx_seq_one_letter_code
_entity_poly.pdbx_strand_id
1 'polypeptide(L)'
;MHRLLVQIRRLTALCGAFLFRIKVLGALLNLAQYLFSRQAVLSGPSFLQIEPTNNCNLSCLLCPAGNKKMLRPEGLMEPADFKKIIDSAAGSLAFIVFYNLGEPFLHDGIFEMADYAASKKIFVKISTNGLFKNEAVIEKIIRSGIDELLVTIDFADASSYAGFKGQDAFYPVKENIRKMVKMRRNNLRPFIKLQLLMLRGNEKRIGDFKSLCREVAADGFQVKKVRVNDYKGETHFEFLSENSRFVRVFYLTDKKTTRACLRPWLSATIFWDGTVVPCCFDMDGDYRLGNVRDLPLAEIWRGRKFRDFRAPRLNGSGGRFICSECSFAFSSGNFVRV
;
A
#
# COMPACT_ATOMS: atom_id res chain seq x y z
N MET A 1 10.94 -16.91 -15.16
CA MET A 1 10.50 -16.50 -16.50
C MET A 1 8.99 -16.66 -16.71
N HIS A 2 8.40 -17.83 -16.51
CA HIS A 2 6.96 -18.06 -16.68
C HIS A 2 6.07 -17.14 -15.82
N ARG A 3 6.41 -16.92 -14.53
CA ARG A 3 5.68 -16.01 -13.62
C ARG A 3 5.76 -14.53 -14.06
N LEU A 4 6.90 -14.11 -14.61
CA LEU A 4 7.06 -12.76 -15.14
C LEU A 4 6.20 -12.55 -16.40
N LEU A 5 6.15 -13.54 -17.28
CA LEU A 5 5.32 -13.51 -18.48
C LEU A 5 3.82 -13.51 -18.14
N VAL A 6 3.41 -14.24 -17.11
CA VAL A 6 2.03 -14.20 -16.59
C VAL A 6 1.69 -12.83 -16.02
N GLN A 7 2.61 -12.19 -15.29
CA GLN A 7 2.41 -10.83 -14.80
C GLN A 7 2.35 -9.79 -15.93
N ILE A 8 3.21 -9.90 -16.93
CA ILE A 8 3.21 -9.01 -18.11
C ILE A 8 1.93 -9.21 -18.92
N ARG A 9 1.53 -10.45 -19.22
CA ARG A 9 0.26 -10.73 -19.92
C ARG A 9 -0.96 -10.22 -19.15
N ARG A 10 -0.95 -10.25 -17.83
CA ARG A 10 -2.01 -9.67 -16.98
C ARG A 10 -2.06 -8.16 -17.10
N LEU A 11 -0.93 -7.47 -16.99
CA LEU A 11 -0.86 -6.01 -17.15
C LEU A 11 -1.33 -5.57 -18.54
N THR A 12 -0.97 -6.30 -19.59
CA THR A 12 -1.38 -5.98 -20.97
C THR A 12 -2.83 -6.34 -21.28
N ALA A 13 -3.36 -7.41 -20.70
CA ALA A 13 -4.77 -7.78 -20.86
C ALA A 13 -5.73 -6.86 -20.11
N LEU A 14 -5.27 -6.22 -19.03
CA LEU A 14 -6.08 -5.38 -18.15
C LEU A 14 -6.22 -3.93 -18.62
N CYS A 15 -5.20 -3.41 -19.27
CA CYS A 15 -5.26 -2.09 -19.91
C CYS A 15 -5.34 -2.30 -21.41
N GLY A 16 -6.45 -1.90 -22.06
CA GLY A 16 -6.42 -1.82 -23.51
C GLY A 16 -5.10 -1.12 -23.93
N ALA A 17 -4.36 -1.70 -24.88
CA ALA A 17 -2.99 -1.31 -25.18
C ALA A 17 -2.77 0.21 -25.35
N PHE A 18 -3.80 0.92 -25.81
CA PHE A 18 -3.78 2.37 -25.99
C PHE A 18 -3.82 3.15 -24.66
N LEU A 19 -4.76 2.84 -23.76
CA LEU A 19 -4.88 3.50 -22.45
C LEU A 19 -3.67 3.21 -21.57
N PHE A 20 -3.13 2.00 -21.63
CA PHE A 20 -1.89 1.66 -20.97
C PHE A 20 -0.72 2.53 -21.45
N ARG A 21 -0.60 2.74 -22.79
CA ARG A 21 0.45 3.60 -23.36
C ARG A 21 0.34 5.04 -22.87
N ILE A 22 -0.85 5.61 -22.78
CA ILE A 22 -1.06 6.98 -22.26
C ILE A 22 -0.65 7.06 -20.79
N LYS A 23 -1.04 6.11 -19.96
CA LYS A 23 -0.70 6.08 -18.54
C LYS A 23 0.80 5.91 -18.30
N VAL A 24 1.46 5.07 -19.09
CA VAL A 24 2.93 4.89 -19.07
C VAL A 24 3.62 6.18 -19.53
N LEU A 25 3.16 6.80 -20.59
CA LEU A 25 3.72 8.09 -21.06
C LEU A 25 3.58 9.16 -19.97
N GLY A 26 2.45 9.26 -19.29
CA GLY A 26 2.26 10.18 -18.17
C GLY A 26 3.26 9.94 -17.04
N ALA A 27 3.52 8.67 -16.68
CA ALA A 27 4.52 8.32 -15.68
C ALA A 27 5.95 8.70 -16.13
N LEU A 28 6.28 8.48 -17.41
CA LEU A 28 7.57 8.84 -17.98
C LEU A 28 7.76 10.37 -18.04
N LEU A 29 6.72 11.13 -18.35
CA LEU A 29 6.76 12.59 -18.30
C LEU A 29 7.03 13.09 -16.87
N ASN A 30 6.38 12.54 -15.87
CA ASN A 30 6.62 12.90 -14.48
C ASN A 30 8.02 12.47 -14.01
N LEU A 31 8.53 11.33 -14.46
CA LEU A 31 9.92 10.90 -14.24
C LEU A 31 10.91 11.88 -14.88
N ALA A 32 10.66 12.31 -16.11
CA ALA A 32 11.48 13.31 -16.78
C ALA A 32 11.51 14.64 -16.00
N GLN A 33 10.34 15.12 -15.52
CA GLN A 33 10.30 16.32 -14.68
C GLN A 33 11.15 16.18 -13.41
N TYR A 34 11.13 15.01 -12.77
CA TYR A 34 11.99 14.72 -11.63
C TYR A 34 13.47 14.76 -12.02
N LEU A 35 13.87 14.09 -13.13
CA LEU A 35 15.27 14.05 -13.61
C LEU A 35 15.81 15.42 -14.03
N PHE A 36 14.94 16.29 -14.58
CA PHE A 36 15.27 17.68 -14.91
C PHE A 36 15.07 18.65 -13.74
N SER A 37 15.00 18.15 -12.52
CA SER A 37 14.85 18.95 -11.29
C SER A 37 13.68 19.95 -11.34
N ARG A 38 12.55 19.54 -11.91
CA ARG A 38 11.34 20.36 -11.97
C ARG A 38 10.40 20.06 -10.81
N GLN A 39 9.91 21.10 -10.14
CA GLN A 39 8.90 21.00 -9.09
C GLN A 39 7.49 20.76 -9.67
N ALA A 40 7.26 21.27 -10.87
CA ALA A 40 6.03 21.08 -11.61
C ALA A 40 5.94 19.66 -12.19
N VAL A 41 4.72 19.18 -12.41
CA VAL A 41 4.42 17.91 -13.07
C VAL A 41 3.50 18.15 -14.26
N LEU A 42 3.77 17.46 -15.37
CA LEU A 42 2.99 17.57 -16.60
C LEU A 42 1.79 16.62 -16.65
N SER A 43 1.91 15.47 -15.95
CA SER A 43 0.82 14.49 -15.86
C SER A 43 0.25 14.43 -14.44
N GLY A 44 -0.92 13.79 -14.29
CA GLY A 44 -1.47 13.44 -12.99
C GLY A 44 -0.68 12.31 -12.31
N PRO A 45 -1.07 11.90 -11.10
CA PRO A 45 -0.45 10.77 -10.41
C PRO A 45 -0.63 9.48 -11.19
N SER A 46 0.42 8.66 -11.25
CA SER A 46 0.37 7.35 -11.91
C SER A 46 -0.13 6.26 -10.99
N PHE A 47 -0.06 6.51 -9.70
CA PHE A 47 -0.46 5.58 -8.65
C PHE A 47 -1.01 6.35 -7.44
N LEU A 48 -2.08 5.81 -6.83
CA LEU A 48 -2.61 6.32 -5.58
C LEU A 48 -2.65 5.22 -4.53
N GLN A 49 -2.32 5.61 -3.31
CA GLN A 49 -2.65 4.85 -2.12
C GLN A 49 -3.87 5.51 -1.49
N ILE A 50 -4.94 4.73 -1.33
CA ILE A 50 -6.21 5.22 -0.83
C ILE A 50 -6.56 4.45 0.43
N GLU A 51 -6.87 5.17 1.49
CA GLU A 51 -7.33 4.63 2.77
C GLU A 51 -8.86 4.67 2.78
N PRO A 52 -9.57 3.56 2.53
CA PRO A 52 -11.03 3.57 2.56
C PRO A 52 -11.56 3.72 3.98
N THR A 53 -10.82 3.21 4.95
CA THR A 53 -11.05 3.36 6.38
C THR A 53 -9.76 3.19 7.14
N ASN A 54 -9.65 3.77 8.31
CA ASN A 54 -8.58 3.52 9.26
C ASN A 54 -9.03 2.68 10.47
N ASN A 55 -10.26 2.18 10.47
CA ASN A 55 -10.74 1.18 11.42
C ASN A 55 -10.14 -0.19 11.12
N CYS A 56 -9.80 -0.95 12.15
CA CYS A 56 -9.25 -2.30 12.01
C CYS A 56 -9.85 -3.25 13.06
N ASN A 57 -10.05 -4.50 12.66
CA ASN A 57 -10.51 -5.58 13.53
C ASN A 57 -9.36 -6.39 14.14
N LEU A 58 -8.11 -5.94 14.03
CA LEU A 58 -6.94 -6.51 14.69
C LEU A 58 -6.22 -5.46 15.55
N SER A 59 -5.47 -5.93 16.55
CA SER A 59 -4.71 -5.10 17.50
C SER A 59 -3.21 -5.27 17.35
N CYS A 60 -2.72 -5.21 16.09
CA CYS A 60 -1.30 -5.43 15.77
C CYS A 60 -0.39 -4.48 16.53
N LEU A 61 0.66 -5.01 17.17
CA LEU A 61 1.54 -4.26 18.09
C LEU A 61 2.24 -3.05 17.45
N LEU A 62 2.67 -3.17 16.19
CA LEU A 62 3.41 -2.10 15.49
C LEU A 62 2.53 -1.20 14.61
N CYS A 63 1.19 -1.36 14.67
CA CYS A 63 0.28 -0.60 13.82
C CYS A 63 -0.45 0.47 14.64
N PRO A 64 -0.36 1.77 14.29
CA PRO A 64 -1.05 2.82 15.03
C PRO A 64 -2.57 2.65 15.10
N ALA A 65 -3.19 2.07 14.06
CA ALA A 65 -4.62 1.73 14.08
C ALA A 65 -4.91 0.54 15.02
N GLY A 66 -4.02 -0.47 15.05
CA GLY A 66 -4.17 -1.64 15.91
C GLY A 66 -3.95 -1.34 17.39
N ASN A 67 -2.89 -0.60 17.72
CA ASN A 67 -2.53 -0.27 19.10
C ASN A 67 -3.20 1.02 19.63
N LYS A 68 -4.16 1.59 18.87
CA LYS A 68 -4.94 2.78 19.25
C LYS A 68 -4.11 4.05 19.50
N LYS A 69 -2.95 4.16 18.85
CA LYS A 69 -2.05 5.33 18.97
C LYS A 69 -2.18 6.33 17.82
N MET A 70 -3.10 6.12 16.91
CA MET A 70 -3.37 7.02 15.79
C MET A 70 -3.93 8.35 16.29
N LEU A 71 -3.39 9.47 15.79
CA LEU A 71 -3.83 10.82 16.18
C LEU A 71 -5.06 11.30 15.40
N ARG A 72 -5.34 10.69 14.25
CA ARG A 72 -6.50 11.02 13.42
C ARG A 72 -7.76 10.32 13.93
N PRO A 73 -8.94 10.93 13.79
CA PRO A 73 -10.19 10.25 14.09
C PRO A 73 -10.38 9.01 13.20
N GLU A 74 -11.11 8.03 13.71
CA GLU A 74 -11.56 6.88 12.93
C GLU A 74 -12.70 7.28 11.99
N GLY A 75 -12.75 6.67 10.79
CA GLY A 75 -13.81 6.96 9.83
C GLY A 75 -13.78 6.11 8.57
N LEU A 76 -14.70 6.43 7.68
CA LEU A 76 -14.95 5.75 6.41
C LEU A 76 -14.96 6.78 5.28
N MET A 77 -14.38 6.43 4.13
CA MET A 77 -14.39 7.27 2.92
C MET A 77 -15.78 7.22 2.27
N GLU A 78 -16.34 8.38 1.99
CA GLU A 78 -17.57 8.44 1.22
C GLU A 78 -17.35 7.92 -0.21
N PRO A 79 -18.17 6.99 -0.75
CA PRO A 79 -18.04 6.51 -2.12
C PRO A 79 -18.09 7.63 -3.16
N ALA A 80 -18.80 8.72 -2.89
CA ALA A 80 -18.85 9.89 -3.75
C ALA A 80 -17.50 10.61 -3.83
N ASP A 81 -16.78 10.73 -2.72
CA ASP A 81 -15.44 11.31 -2.70
C ASP A 81 -14.44 10.43 -3.44
N PHE A 82 -14.55 9.10 -3.30
CA PHE A 82 -13.76 8.17 -4.08
C PHE A 82 -13.99 8.34 -5.59
N LYS A 83 -15.24 8.44 -6.04
CA LYS A 83 -15.56 8.66 -7.47
C LYS A 83 -14.92 9.95 -8.00
N LYS A 84 -15.00 11.07 -7.24
CA LYS A 84 -14.33 12.32 -7.60
C LYS A 84 -12.81 12.15 -7.74
N ILE A 85 -12.17 11.41 -6.83
CA ILE A 85 -10.74 11.10 -6.89
C ILE A 85 -10.39 10.38 -8.19
N ILE A 86 -11.13 9.31 -8.49
CA ILE A 86 -10.89 8.49 -9.67
C ILE A 86 -11.13 9.28 -10.96
N ASP A 87 -12.24 10.00 -11.08
CA ASP A 87 -12.56 10.77 -12.29
C ASP A 87 -11.54 11.87 -12.56
N SER A 88 -11.04 12.52 -11.51
CA SER A 88 -10.01 13.55 -11.60
C SER A 88 -8.65 13.02 -12.06
N ALA A 89 -8.36 11.73 -11.88
CA ALA A 89 -7.06 11.13 -12.14
C ALA A 89 -7.06 10.01 -13.21
N ALA A 90 -8.23 9.58 -13.70
CA ALA A 90 -8.37 8.38 -14.54
C ALA A 90 -7.46 8.38 -15.78
N GLY A 91 -7.19 9.54 -16.38
CA GLY A 91 -6.33 9.67 -17.57
C GLY A 91 -4.86 9.33 -17.34
N SER A 92 -4.36 9.47 -16.11
CA SER A 92 -2.96 9.21 -15.75
C SER A 92 -2.79 8.02 -14.81
N LEU A 93 -3.84 7.65 -14.09
CA LEU A 93 -3.79 6.67 -13.01
C LEU A 93 -3.73 5.24 -13.55
N ALA A 94 -2.58 4.57 -13.36
CA ALA A 94 -2.38 3.20 -13.79
C ALA A 94 -2.90 2.20 -12.76
N PHE A 95 -2.69 2.45 -11.47
CA PHE A 95 -3.18 1.56 -10.43
C PHE A 95 -3.47 2.30 -9.12
N ILE A 96 -4.33 1.68 -8.32
CA ILE A 96 -4.59 2.08 -6.94
C ILE A 96 -4.29 0.92 -6.00
N VAL A 97 -3.94 1.27 -4.77
CA VAL A 97 -3.91 0.31 -3.66
C VAL A 97 -4.81 0.82 -2.54
N PHE A 98 -5.79 0.04 -2.17
CA PHE A 98 -6.55 0.23 -0.94
C PHE A 98 -5.71 -0.29 0.22
N TYR A 99 -5.05 0.62 0.87
CA TYR A 99 -4.12 0.35 1.97
C TYR A 99 -3.63 1.68 2.56
N ASN A 100 -3.50 1.75 3.84
CA ASN A 100 -2.69 2.72 4.60
C ASN A 100 -2.71 2.27 6.05
N LEU A 101 -3.71 2.70 6.80
CA LEU A 101 -4.10 2.15 8.10
C LEU A 101 -5.47 1.48 7.94
N GLY A 102 -5.88 0.72 8.97
CA GLY A 102 -7.17 0.03 8.98
C GLY A 102 -7.23 -1.25 8.13
N GLU A 103 -8.44 -1.81 8.07
CA GLU A 103 -8.77 -2.99 7.27
C GLU A 103 -9.80 -2.61 6.18
N PRO A 104 -9.44 -2.65 4.89
CA PRO A 104 -10.32 -2.19 3.81
C PRO A 104 -11.67 -2.88 3.75
N PHE A 105 -11.75 -4.17 4.10
CA PHE A 105 -13.02 -4.92 4.06
C PHE A 105 -13.96 -4.66 5.24
N LEU A 106 -13.62 -3.75 6.14
CA LEU A 106 -14.55 -3.16 7.09
C LEU A 106 -15.39 -2.03 6.48
N HIS A 107 -15.04 -1.58 5.28
CA HIS A 107 -15.79 -0.58 4.53
C HIS A 107 -16.81 -1.25 3.62
N ASP A 108 -18.11 -1.09 3.89
CA ASP A 108 -19.17 -1.79 3.14
C ASP A 108 -19.18 -1.44 1.64
N GLY A 109 -18.79 -0.21 1.25
CA GLY A 109 -18.69 0.25 -0.13
C GLY A 109 -17.40 -0.14 -0.87
N ILE A 110 -16.51 -0.95 -0.28
CA ILE A 110 -15.18 -1.27 -0.86
C ILE A 110 -15.29 -1.95 -2.23
N PHE A 111 -16.30 -2.81 -2.42
CA PHE A 111 -16.51 -3.51 -3.68
C PHE A 111 -17.00 -2.57 -4.79
N GLU A 112 -17.93 -1.66 -4.47
CA GLU A 112 -18.38 -0.62 -5.41
C GLU A 112 -17.20 0.27 -5.85
N MET A 113 -16.37 0.68 -4.91
CA MET A 113 -15.16 1.46 -5.20
C MET A 113 -14.18 0.68 -6.09
N ALA A 114 -13.96 -0.62 -5.81
CA ALA A 114 -13.09 -1.46 -6.63
C ALA A 114 -13.63 -1.63 -8.06
N ASP A 115 -14.91 -1.91 -8.21
CA ASP A 115 -15.58 -2.07 -9.50
C ASP A 115 -15.56 -0.76 -10.31
N TYR A 116 -15.79 0.37 -9.64
CA TYR A 116 -15.71 1.69 -10.27
C TYR A 116 -14.30 1.96 -10.83
N ALA A 117 -13.26 1.74 -10.06
CA ALA A 117 -11.88 1.91 -10.52
C ALA A 117 -11.55 0.95 -11.69
N ALA A 118 -11.97 -0.31 -11.59
CA ALA A 118 -11.78 -1.31 -12.66
C ALA A 118 -12.49 -0.90 -13.95
N SER A 119 -13.70 -0.30 -13.87
CA SER A 119 -14.44 0.22 -15.04
C SER A 119 -13.65 1.29 -15.80
N LYS A 120 -12.83 2.08 -15.10
CA LYS A 120 -11.91 3.07 -15.68
C LYS A 120 -10.57 2.47 -16.12
N LYS A 121 -10.45 1.14 -16.17
CA LYS A 121 -9.22 0.42 -16.54
C LYS A 121 -8.02 0.78 -15.63
N ILE A 122 -8.28 0.94 -14.36
CA ILE A 122 -7.29 1.14 -13.32
C ILE A 122 -7.09 -0.22 -12.64
N PHE A 123 -5.82 -0.63 -12.46
CA PHE A 123 -5.49 -1.85 -11.73
C PHE A 123 -5.79 -1.65 -10.24
N VAL A 124 -6.58 -2.55 -9.66
CA VAL A 124 -7.03 -2.48 -8.27
C VAL A 124 -6.32 -3.52 -7.43
N LYS A 125 -5.55 -3.04 -6.46
CA LYS A 125 -4.93 -3.87 -5.43
C LYS A 125 -5.54 -3.55 -4.07
N ILE A 126 -5.80 -4.59 -3.28
CA ILE A 126 -6.21 -4.46 -1.87
C ILE A 126 -5.19 -5.17 -0.99
N SER A 127 -4.77 -4.52 0.10
CA SER A 127 -4.00 -5.16 1.17
C SER A 127 -4.92 -5.37 2.37
N THR A 128 -5.04 -6.60 2.83
CA THR A 128 -5.98 -7.04 3.88
C THR A 128 -5.29 -7.91 4.91
N ASN A 129 -5.82 -7.95 6.11
CA ASN A 129 -5.43 -8.92 7.13
C ASN A 129 -6.03 -10.32 6.88
N GLY A 130 -7.03 -10.45 6.01
CA GLY A 130 -7.66 -11.71 5.63
C GLY A 130 -8.69 -12.24 6.63
N LEU A 131 -8.96 -11.53 7.71
CA LEU A 131 -9.99 -11.89 8.69
C LEU A 131 -11.33 -11.25 8.34
N PHE A 132 -12.19 -11.99 7.64
CA PHE A 132 -13.47 -11.51 7.15
C PHE A 132 -14.61 -11.85 8.09
N LYS A 133 -15.66 -11.02 8.11
CA LYS A 133 -16.87 -11.20 8.94
C LYS A 133 -17.60 -12.50 8.61
N ASN A 134 -17.66 -12.87 7.33
CA ASN A 134 -18.38 -14.06 6.85
C ASN A 134 -17.91 -14.47 5.44
N GLU A 135 -18.41 -15.58 4.95
CA GLU A 135 -18.03 -16.15 3.65
C GLU A 135 -18.53 -15.31 2.45
N ALA A 136 -19.62 -14.55 2.61
CA ALA A 136 -20.13 -13.69 1.56
C ALA A 136 -19.12 -12.60 1.13
N VAL A 137 -18.21 -12.19 2.03
CA VAL A 137 -17.11 -11.29 1.69
C VAL A 137 -16.17 -11.96 0.68
N ILE A 138 -15.88 -13.26 0.85
CA ILE A 138 -15.02 -14.02 -0.08
C ILE A 138 -15.66 -14.09 -1.47
N GLU A 139 -16.96 -14.35 -1.55
CA GLU A 139 -17.69 -14.38 -2.83
C GLU A 139 -17.62 -13.03 -3.55
N LYS A 140 -17.83 -11.94 -2.82
CA LYS A 140 -17.73 -10.59 -3.35
C LYS A 140 -16.30 -10.27 -3.85
N ILE A 141 -15.25 -10.67 -3.09
CA ILE A 141 -13.86 -10.52 -3.52
C ILE A 141 -13.63 -11.18 -4.89
N ILE A 142 -14.10 -12.42 -5.07
CA ILE A 142 -13.88 -13.19 -6.30
C ILE A 142 -14.65 -12.61 -7.50
N ARG A 143 -15.79 -11.97 -7.26
CA ARG A 143 -16.66 -11.41 -8.32
C ARG A 143 -16.35 -9.95 -8.64
N SER A 144 -15.62 -9.25 -7.79
CA SER A 144 -15.33 -7.81 -7.93
C SER A 144 -14.20 -7.51 -8.91
N GLY A 145 -14.03 -6.24 -9.22
CA GLY A 145 -12.95 -5.71 -10.06
C GLY A 145 -11.55 -5.71 -9.40
N ILE A 146 -11.33 -6.47 -8.33
CA ILE A 146 -10.04 -6.57 -7.67
C ILE A 146 -9.08 -7.41 -8.52
N ASP A 147 -7.90 -6.87 -8.85
CA ASP A 147 -6.87 -7.54 -9.63
C ASP A 147 -5.86 -8.31 -8.77
N GLU A 148 -5.46 -7.74 -7.64
CA GLU A 148 -4.51 -8.36 -6.70
C GLU A 148 -5.00 -8.20 -5.26
N LEU A 149 -5.03 -9.30 -4.53
CA LEU A 149 -5.27 -9.32 -3.10
C LEU A 149 -3.97 -9.68 -2.38
N LEU A 150 -3.51 -8.79 -1.51
CA LEU A 150 -2.33 -9.00 -0.68
C LEU A 150 -2.78 -9.32 0.75
N VAL A 151 -2.67 -10.57 1.16
CA VAL A 151 -3.03 -11.00 2.52
C VAL A 151 -1.81 -10.91 3.44
N THR A 152 -1.89 -10.07 4.48
CA THR A 152 -0.81 -9.84 5.45
C THR A 152 -0.92 -10.80 6.62
N ILE A 153 -0.46 -12.05 6.43
CA ILE A 153 -0.48 -13.09 7.46
C ILE A 153 0.70 -13.00 8.43
N ASP A 154 1.86 -12.53 7.94
CA ASP A 154 3.10 -12.20 8.67
C ASP A 154 3.78 -13.34 9.44
N PHE A 155 3.11 -14.43 9.79
CA PHE A 155 3.67 -15.61 10.48
C PHE A 155 3.16 -16.91 9.85
N ALA A 156 3.90 -17.98 10.08
CA ALA A 156 3.55 -19.31 9.60
C ALA A 156 2.99 -20.23 10.70
N ASP A 157 2.81 -19.70 11.92
CA ASP A 157 2.26 -20.43 13.06
C ASP A 157 1.30 -19.55 13.88
N ALA A 158 0.37 -20.22 14.58
CA ALA A 158 -0.71 -19.56 15.30
C ALA A 158 -0.23 -18.76 16.53
N SER A 159 0.75 -19.27 17.27
CA SER A 159 1.25 -18.61 18.50
C SER A 159 1.94 -17.27 18.17
N SER A 160 2.86 -17.26 17.20
CA SER A 160 3.53 -16.04 16.75
C SER A 160 2.55 -15.05 16.11
N TYR A 161 1.58 -15.57 15.36
CA TYR A 161 0.52 -14.75 14.77
C TYR A 161 -0.31 -14.05 15.85
N ALA A 162 -0.82 -14.80 16.83
CA ALA A 162 -1.67 -14.26 17.92
C ALA A 162 -0.91 -13.23 18.75
N GLY A 163 0.34 -13.53 19.12
CA GLY A 163 1.18 -12.62 19.89
C GLY A 163 1.45 -11.28 19.20
N PHE A 164 1.57 -11.27 17.87
CA PHE A 164 1.82 -10.04 17.11
C PHE A 164 0.54 -9.32 16.68
N LYS A 165 -0.49 -10.07 16.23
CA LYS A 165 -1.75 -9.51 15.71
C LYS A 165 -2.74 -9.14 16.83
N GLY A 166 -2.45 -9.56 18.07
CA GLY A 166 -3.33 -9.31 19.22
C GLY A 166 -4.63 -10.12 19.22
N GLN A 167 -4.72 -11.15 18.37
CA GLN A 167 -5.90 -11.99 18.22
C GLN A 167 -5.53 -13.36 17.64
N ASP A 168 -6.12 -14.42 18.18
CA ASP A 168 -5.98 -15.80 17.67
C ASP A 168 -6.88 -16.01 16.44
N ALA A 169 -6.40 -15.58 15.28
CA ALA A 169 -7.12 -15.67 14.01
C ALA A 169 -6.32 -16.36 12.90
N PHE A 170 -5.19 -17.02 13.22
CA PHE A 170 -4.35 -17.67 12.23
C PHE A 170 -5.10 -18.70 11.38
N TYR A 171 -5.81 -19.63 12.03
CA TYR A 171 -6.55 -20.66 11.32
C TYR A 171 -7.73 -20.12 10.52
N PRO A 172 -8.57 -19.22 11.04
CA PRO A 172 -9.59 -18.53 10.26
C PRO A 172 -9.04 -17.83 9.01
N VAL A 173 -7.93 -17.09 9.12
CA VAL A 173 -7.31 -16.41 7.97
C VAL A 173 -6.78 -17.43 6.98
N LYS A 174 -6.09 -18.47 7.43
CA LYS A 174 -5.59 -19.57 6.58
C LYS A 174 -6.71 -20.24 5.80
N GLU A 175 -7.83 -20.53 6.45
CA GLU A 175 -9.01 -21.12 5.81
C GLU A 175 -9.67 -20.16 4.81
N ASN A 176 -9.78 -18.87 5.13
CA ASN A 176 -10.26 -17.87 4.19
C ASN A 176 -9.43 -17.81 2.92
N ILE A 177 -8.09 -17.92 3.04
CA ILE A 177 -7.20 -17.96 1.88
C ILE A 177 -7.49 -19.20 1.02
N ARG A 178 -7.60 -20.40 1.64
CA ARG A 178 -7.95 -21.65 0.92
C ARG A 178 -9.29 -21.53 0.20
N LYS A 179 -10.31 -20.99 0.86
CA LYS A 179 -11.64 -20.76 0.27
C LYS A 179 -11.57 -19.83 -0.92
N MET A 180 -10.86 -18.71 -0.81
CA MET A 180 -10.66 -17.78 -1.91
C MET A 180 -10.00 -18.44 -3.12
N VAL A 181 -8.91 -19.18 -2.91
CA VAL A 181 -8.21 -19.90 -3.97
C VAL A 181 -9.10 -20.94 -4.64
N LYS A 182 -9.84 -21.74 -3.83
CA LYS A 182 -10.76 -22.76 -4.32
C LYS A 182 -11.93 -22.14 -5.10
N MET A 183 -12.53 -21.08 -4.58
CA MET A 183 -13.71 -20.43 -5.19
C MET A 183 -13.35 -19.71 -6.49
N ARG A 184 -12.16 -19.13 -6.58
CA ARG A 184 -11.65 -18.51 -7.79
C ARG A 184 -11.50 -19.52 -8.95
N ARG A 185 -11.30 -20.81 -8.67
CA ARG A 185 -11.11 -21.88 -9.67
C ARG A 185 -9.97 -21.53 -10.65
N ASN A 186 -10.26 -21.61 -11.95
CA ASN A 186 -9.29 -21.31 -13.02
C ASN A 186 -9.20 -19.83 -13.38
N ASN A 187 -9.95 -18.97 -12.73
CA ASN A 187 -9.85 -17.53 -12.95
C ASN A 187 -8.48 -17.04 -12.44
N LEU A 188 -7.90 -16.10 -13.18
CA LEU A 188 -6.62 -15.52 -12.82
C LEU A 188 -6.75 -14.33 -11.83
N ARG A 189 -7.99 -13.92 -11.52
CA ARG A 189 -8.28 -12.78 -10.63
C ARG A 189 -9.20 -13.16 -9.49
N PRO A 190 -8.98 -12.51 -8.34
CA PRO A 190 -7.81 -11.72 -7.99
C PRO A 190 -6.55 -12.60 -7.85
N PHE A 191 -5.36 -12.05 -8.11
CA PHE A 191 -4.09 -12.71 -7.79
C PHE A 191 -3.89 -12.67 -6.28
N ILE A 192 -3.89 -13.82 -5.63
CA ILE A 192 -3.81 -13.93 -4.17
C ILE A 192 -2.36 -14.10 -3.75
N LYS A 193 -1.84 -13.08 -3.06
CA LYS A 193 -0.44 -13.03 -2.62
C LYS A 193 -0.37 -12.91 -1.11
N LEU A 194 0.53 -13.70 -0.49
CA LEU A 194 0.77 -13.58 0.94
C LEU A 194 1.90 -12.60 1.24
N GLN A 195 1.81 -11.89 2.35
CA GLN A 195 2.87 -11.03 2.85
C GLN A 195 3.38 -11.54 4.20
N LEU A 196 4.69 -11.65 4.28
CA LEU A 196 5.45 -11.82 5.51
C LEU A 196 6.09 -10.48 5.87
N LEU A 197 5.80 -9.95 7.06
CA LEU A 197 6.58 -8.86 7.64
C LEU A 197 7.80 -9.47 8.33
N MET A 198 9.00 -9.04 7.95
CA MET A 198 10.23 -9.54 8.54
C MET A 198 10.44 -8.90 9.91
N LEU A 199 10.39 -9.72 10.94
CA LEU A 199 10.52 -9.36 12.35
C LEU A 199 11.58 -10.22 13.03
N ARG A 200 12.07 -9.80 14.20
CA ARG A 200 12.87 -10.67 15.06
C ARG A 200 12.08 -11.95 15.36
N GLY A 201 12.72 -13.08 15.27
CA GLY A 201 12.11 -14.38 15.52
C GLY A 201 11.50 -15.06 14.30
N ASN A 202 11.23 -14.36 13.18
CA ASN A 202 10.78 -15.03 11.96
C ASN A 202 11.80 -15.03 10.81
N GLU A 203 12.97 -14.46 11.00
CA GLU A 203 14.01 -14.31 9.96
C GLU A 203 14.49 -15.67 9.44
N LYS A 204 14.61 -16.66 10.33
CA LYS A 204 15.02 -18.03 9.99
C LYS A 204 13.86 -18.90 9.49
N ARG A 205 12.61 -18.40 9.56
CA ARG A 205 11.39 -19.14 9.25
C ARG A 205 10.79 -18.84 7.87
N ILE A 206 11.57 -18.26 6.97
CA ILE A 206 11.13 -18.00 5.58
C ILE A 206 10.73 -19.31 4.88
N GLY A 207 11.41 -20.42 5.20
CA GLY A 207 11.07 -21.76 4.70
C GLY A 207 9.66 -22.20 5.09
N ASP A 208 9.29 -22.01 6.35
CA ASP A 208 7.95 -22.34 6.87
C ASP A 208 6.87 -21.50 6.18
N PHE A 209 7.16 -20.19 5.97
CA PHE A 209 6.26 -19.32 5.26
C PHE A 209 6.07 -19.72 3.78
N LYS A 210 7.15 -20.15 3.12
CA LYS A 210 7.08 -20.73 1.76
C LYS A 210 6.23 -22.01 1.73
N SER A 211 6.32 -22.82 2.77
CA SER A 211 5.50 -24.03 2.91
C SER A 211 4.04 -23.70 3.13
N LEU A 212 3.73 -22.73 3.99
CA LEU A 212 2.38 -22.20 4.17
C LEU A 212 1.78 -21.68 2.85
N CYS A 213 2.55 -20.92 2.07
CA CYS A 213 2.08 -20.41 0.77
C CYS A 213 1.72 -21.55 -0.21
N ARG A 214 2.50 -22.63 -0.22
CA ARG A 214 2.20 -23.82 -1.03
C ARG A 214 0.97 -24.56 -0.51
N GLU A 215 0.86 -24.71 0.80
CA GLU A 215 -0.24 -25.43 1.46
C GLU A 215 -1.60 -24.76 1.18
N VAL A 216 -1.65 -23.44 1.17
CA VAL A 216 -2.89 -22.70 0.84
C VAL A 216 -3.04 -22.43 -0.66
N ALA A 217 -2.12 -22.90 -1.49
CA ALA A 217 -2.06 -22.71 -2.93
C ALA A 217 -2.12 -21.22 -3.36
N ALA A 218 -1.52 -20.33 -2.57
CA ALA A 218 -1.43 -18.92 -2.92
C ALA A 218 -0.58 -18.72 -4.19
N ASP A 219 -0.93 -17.74 -5.02
CA ASP A 219 -0.25 -17.47 -6.29
C ASP A 219 1.18 -16.95 -6.14
N GLY A 220 1.49 -16.42 -4.97
CA GLY A 220 2.81 -15.93 -4.65
C GLY A 220 2.92 -15.39 -3.24
N PHE A 221 4.12 -14.96 -2.89
CA PHE A 221 4.36 -14.28 -1.63
C PHE A 221 5.37 -13.16 -1.78
N GLN A 222 5.44 -12.29 -0.79
CA GLN A 222 6.46 -11.27 -0.67
C GLN A 222 6.92 -11.14 0.78
N VAL A 223 8.18 -10.79 0.96
CA VAL A 223 8.75 -10.50 2.28
C VAL A 223 8.98 -9.00 2.36
N LYS A 224 8.34 -8.34 3.31
CA LYS A 224 8.42 -6.90 3.52
C LYS A 224 9.28 -6.60 4.73
N LYS A 225 10.13 -5.61 4.62
CA LYS A 225 10.91 -5.11 5.77
C LYS A 225 9.99 -4.41 6.75
N VAL A 226 10.19 -4.66 8.02
CA VAL A 226 9.49 -3.93 9.07
C VAL A 226 9.87 -2.45 9.02
N ARG A 227 8.91 -1.62 9.28
CA ARG A 227 9.08 -0.21 9.55
C ARG A 227 8.66 0.02 10.99
N VAL A 228 9.56 0.53 11.80
CA VAL A 228 9.22 1.06 13.11
C VAL A 228 9.13 2.58 12.97
N ASN A 229 8.01 3.11 13.33
CA ASN A 229 7.88 4.53 13.58
C ASN A 229 8.06 4.72 15.09
N ASP A 230 8.90 5.66 15.46
CA ASP A 230 8.87 6.18 16.83
C ASP A 230 7.58 7.01 16.97
N TYR A 231 6.54 6.34 17.40
CA TYR A 231 5.27 6.99 17.64
C TYR A 231 5.27 7.43 19.10
N LYS A 232 5.56 8.70 19.35
CA LYS A 232 5.61 9.31 20.69
C LYS A 232 6.66 8.69 21.64
N GLY A 233 7.82 8.31 21.12
CA GLY A 233 8.91 7.78 21.94
C GLY A 233 8.76 6.31 22.37
N GLU A 234 7.73 5.61 21.89
CA GLU A 234 7.58 4.18 22.11
C GLU A 234 8.10 3.41 20.91
N THR A 235 9.31 2.95 21.00
CA THR A 235 9.93 2.10 20.00
C THR A 235 9.84 0.65 20.46
N HIS A 236 9.19 -0.17 19.67
CA HIS A 236 9.15 -1.63 19.86
C HIS A 236 10.37 -2.27 19.22
N PHE A 237 11.57 -1.89 19.68
CA PHE A 237 12.84 -2.40 19.15
C PHE A 237 12.98 -3.91 19.33
N GLU A 238 12.30 -4.49 20.29
CA GLU A 238 12.27 -5.92 20.55
C GLU A 238 11.78 -6.74 19.35
N PHE A 239 10.95 -6.14 18.49
CA PHE A 239 10.46 -6.79 17.26
C PHE A 239 11.37 -6.59 16.05
N LEU A 240 12.38 -5.73 16.17
CA LEU A 240 13.29 -5.51 15.05
C LEU A 240 14.26 -6.66 14.91
N SER A 241 14.44 -7.11 13.66
CA SER A 241 15.51 -8.02 13.31
C SER A 241 16.87 -7.42 13.70
N GLU A 242 17.76 -8.22 14.23
CA GLU A 242 19.16 -7.83 14.47
C GLU A 242 19.94 -7.68 13.17
N ASN A 243 19.45 -8.32 12.11
CA ASN A 243 20.04 -8.21 10.79
C ASN A 243 19.54 -6.95 10.07
N SER A 244 20.43 -5.98 9.91
CA SER A 244 20.16 -4.70 9.24
C SER A 244 19.60 -4.83 7.81
N ARG A 245 19.84 -5.99 7.16
CA ARG A 245 19.22 -6.32 5.85
C ARG A 245 17.70 -6.34 5.90
N PHE A 246 17.13 -6.68 7.05
CA PHE A 246 15.68 -6.89 7.24
C PHE A 246 14.99 -5.73 7.94
N VAL A 247 15.72 -4.76 8.46
CA VAL A 247 15.17 -3.64 9.23
C VAL A 247 15.20 -2.36 8.42
N ARG A 248 14.15 -1.58 8.57
CA ARG A 248 14.13 -0.16 8.23
C ARG A 248 13.87 0.62 9.51
N VAL A 249 14.93 1.18 10.05
CA VAL A 249 14.82 2.06 11.20
C VAL A 249 14.87 3.49 10.70
N PHE A 250 13.87 4.28 11.03
CA PHE A 250 13.77 5.67 10.62
C PHE A 250 14.70 6.58 11.43
N TYR A 251 15.03 6.19 12.65
CA TYR A 251 15.65 7.06 13.64
C TYR A 251 17.10 6.70 14.01
N LEU A 252 17.66 5.61 13.52
CA LEU A 252 18.96 5.11 13.96
C LEU A 252 20.13 5.34 12.99
N THR A 253 19.96 6.08 11.92
CA THR A 253 21.07 6.34 11.01
C THR A 253 21.42 7.82 10.99
N ASP A 254 22.59 8.19 11.50
CA ASP A 254 23.26 9.47 11.28
C ASP A 254 23.55 9.78 9.80
N LYS A 255 23.18 8.88 8.91
CA LYS A 255 23.26 9.07 7.48
C LYS A 255 22.06 9.89 7.02
N LYS A 256 22.24 11.21 6.96
CA LYS A 256 21.39 12.11 6.18
C LYS A 256 21.19 11.48 4.79
N THR A 257 20.04 10.84 4.58
CA THR A 257 19.71 10.31 3.26
C THR A 257 19.31 11.49 2.38
N THR A 258 20.31 12.11 1.80
CA THR A 258 20.21 13.24 0.84
C THR A 258 19.64 12.80 -0.50
N ARG A 259 19.14 11.57 -0.62
CA ARG A 259 18.65 11.05 -1.91
C ARG A 259 17.23 11.50 -2.18
N ALA A 260 17.09 12.18 -3.31
CA ALA A 260 15.81 12.59 -3.83
C ALA A 260 14.83 11.42 -3.98
N CYS A 261 13.60 11.60 -3.49
CA CYS A 261 12.54 10.59 -3.55
C CYS A 261 11.60 10.88 -4.73
N LEU A 262 11.43 9.92 -5.64
CA LEU A 262 10.56 10.03 -6.80
C LEU A 262 9.05 9.98 -6.48
N ARG A 263 8.67 9.47 -5.30
CA ARG A 263 7.26 9.30 -4.94
C ARG A 263 6.39 10.54 -5.15
N PRO A 264 6.79 11.75 -4.73
CA PRO A 264 5.96 12.95 -4.91
C PRO A 264 5.73 13.35 -6.37
N TRP A 265 6.43 12.74 -7.34
CA TRP A 265 6.21 12.92 -8.78
C TRP A 265 5.33 11.84 -9.39
N LEU A 266 5.16 10.69 -8.73
CA LEU A 266 4.41 9.57 -9.25
C LEU A 266 3.15 9.24 -8.45
N SER A 267 3.11 9.57 -7.15
CA SER A 267 2.06 9.10 -6.26
C SER A 267 1.68 10.07 -5.16
N ALA A 268 0.47 9.90 -4.66
CA ALA A 268 -0.04 10.51 -3.43
C ALA A 268 -0.73 9.46 -2.57
N THR A 269 -0.95 9.79 -1.30
CA THR A 269 -1.81 9.03 -0.38
C THR A 269 -3.03 9.88 -0.04
N ILE A 270 -4.20 9.27 -0.03
CA ILE A 270 -5.46 9.95 0.28
C ILE A 270 -6.12 9.22 1.44
N PHE A 271 -6.43 9.94 2.50
CA PHE A 271 -7.09 9.41 3.69
C PHE A 271 -8.60 9.32 3.50
N TRP A 272 -9.27 8.62 4.39
CA TRP A 272 -10.71 8.42 4.38
C TRP A 272 -11.52 9.74 4.38
N ASP A 273 -10.99 10.79 4.98
CA ASP A 273 -11.60 12.13 5.06
C ASP A 273 -11.33 13.01 3.83
N GLY A 274 -10.70 12.44 2.79
CA GLY A 274 -10.31 13.15 1.58
C GLY A 274 -9.00 13.92 1.67
N THR A 275 -8.32 13.92 2.81
CA THR A 275 -7.02 14.60 2.99
C THR A 275 -5.95 13.98 2.10
N VAL A 276 -5.27 14.80 1.31
CA VAL A 276 -4.17 14.39 0.43
C VAL A 276 -2.84 14.66 1.11
N VAL A 277 -2.01 13.61 1.22
CA VAL A 277 -0.66 13.69 1.79
C VAL A 277 0.37 13.17 0.78
N PRO A 278 1.65 13.54 0.91
CA PRO A 278 2.67 13.22 -0.10
C PRO A 278 3.00 11.74 -0.22
N CYS A 279 2.89 10.99 0.85
CA CYS A 279 3.13 9.53 0.87
C CYS A 279 2.57 8.89 2.14
N CYS A 280 2.52 7.55 2.14
CA CYS A 280 2.03 6.73 3.26
C CYS A 280 2.87 6.80 4.54
N PHE A 281 3.95 7.56 4.53
CA PHE A 281 4.77 7.76 5.72
C PHE A 281 4.25 8.92 6.58
N ASP A 282 3.44 9.77 6.01
CA ASP A 282 2.71 10.82 6.71
C ASP A 282 1.36 10.26 7.21
N MET A 283 1.42 9.42 8.25
CA MET A 283 0.24 8.67 8.71
C MET A 283 -0.78 9.56 9.45
N ASP A 284 -0.32 10.65 10.05
CA ASP A 284 -1.16 11.59 10.79
C ASP A 284 -1.57 12.82 9.99
N GLY A 285 -0.99 12.99 8.79
CA GLY A 285 -1.32 14.12 7.93
C GLY A 285 -0.66 15.42 8.37
N ASP A 286 0.59 15.37 8.83
CA ASP A 286 1.37 16.56 9.18
C ASP A 286 1.65 17.45 7.96
N TYR A 287 1.71 16.85 6.77
CA TYR A 287 1.94 17.53 5.49
C TYR A 287 0.70 17.50 4.59
N ARG A 288 -0.39 18.10 5.04
CA ARG A 288 -1.64 18.17 4.27
C ARG A 288 -1.48 19.05 3.04
N LEU A 289 -1.53 18.43 1.87
CA LEU A 289 -1.35 19.11 0.58
C LEU A 289 -2.66 19.68 0.03
N GLY A 290 -3.79 19.16 0.48
CA GLY A 290 -5.14 19.60 0.16
C GLY A 290 -6.18 18.58 0.61
N ASN A 291 -7.45 18.81 0.26
CA ASN A 291 -8.53 17.88 0.48
C ASN A 291 -9.36 17.74 -0.80
N VAL A 292 -9.70 16.51 -1.19
CA VAL A 292 -10.48 16.25 -2.43
C VAL A 292 -11.94 16.68 -2.34
N ARG A 293 -12.42 17.00 -1.15
CA ARG A 293 -13.75 17.59 -0.94
C ARG A 293 -13.77 19.05 -1.34
N ASP A 294 -12.64 19.75 -1.21
CA ASP A 294 -12.51 21.18 -1.48
C ASP A 294 -12.10 21.45 -2.94
N LEU A 295 -11.14 20.64 -3.47
CA LEU A 295 -10.55 20.84 -4.78
C LEU A 295 -10.36 19.48 -5.50
N PRO A 296 -10.50 19.44 -6.84
CA PRO A 296 -10.15 18.26 -7.63
C PRO A 296 -8.71 17.80 -7.36
N LEU A 297 -8.48 16.47 -7.31
CA LEU A 297 -7.15 15.92 -7.07
C LEU A 297 -6.10 16.46 -8.08
N ALA A 298 -6.49 16.67 -9.33
CA ALA A 298 -5.59 17.20 -10.36
C ALA A 298 -5.08 18.62 -10.03
N GLU A 299 -5.89 19.44 -9.39
CA GLU A 299 -5.50 20.79 -8.94
C GLU A 299 -4.59 20.71 -7.71
N ILE A 300 -4.92 19.88 -6.73
CA ILE A 300 -4.08 19.64 -5.56
C ILE A 300 -2.70 19.15 -6.00
N TRP A 301 -2.65 18.16 -6.92
CA TRP A 301 -1.44 17.53 -7.43
C TRP A 301 -0.47 18.52 -8.12
N ARG A 302 -1.03 19.49 -8.88
CA ARG A 302 -0.28 20.55 -9.56
C ARG A 302 -0.13 21.81 -8.71
N GLY A 303 -0.81 21.87 -7.58
CA GLY A 303 -0.91 23.04 -6.72
C GLY A 303 0.41 23.44 -6.06
N ARG A 304 0.39 24.63 -5.45
CA ARG A 304 1.55 25.24 -4.80
C ARG A 304 2.10 24.36 -3.68
N LYS A 305 1.24 23.82 -2.80
CA LYS A 305 1.67 22.99 -1.66
C LYS A 305 2.44 21.76 -2.11
N PHE A 306 2.01 21.11 -3.20
CA PHE A 306 2.74 19.95 -3.75
C PHE A 306 4.07 20.35 -4.40
N ARG A 307 4.13 21.50 -5.09
CA ARG A 307 5.38 22.05 -5.64
C ARG A 307 6.37 22.37 -4.53
N ASP A 308 5.91 23.08 -3.49
CA ASP A 308 6.72 23.43 -2.32
C ASP A 308 7.21 22.19 -1.57
N PHE A 309 6.40 21.09 -1.59
CA PHE A 309 6.82 19.81 -1.03
C PHE A 309 7.89 19.12 -1.89
N ARG A 310 7.89 19.27 -3.22
CA ARG A 310 8.88 18.67 -4.13
C ARG A 310 10.22 19.42 -4.12
N ALA A 311 10.20 20.74 -3.93
CA ALA A 311 11.38 21.61 -4.04
C ALA A 311 12.61 21.16 -3.22
N PRO A 312 12.53 20.92 -1.91
CA PRO A 312 13.68 20.54 -1.10
C PRO A 312 14.30 19.19 -1.50
N ARG A 313 13.52 18.32 -2.14
CA ARG A 313 13.97 16.98 -2.55
C ARG A 313 14.82 16.99 -3.78
N LEU A 314 14.69 17.99 -4.61
CA LEU A 314 15.54 18.18 -5.79
C LEU A 314 16.94 18.62 -5.41
N ASN A 315 17.06 19.37 -4.34
CA ASN A 315 18.32 19.96 -3.88
C ASN A 315 19.05 19.07 -2.84
N GLY A 316 18.54 17.87 -2.55
CA GLY A 316 19.13 16.99 -1.54
C GLY A 316 19.04 17.53 -0.10
N SER A 317 18.36 18.65 0.11
CA SER A 317 18.30 19.35 1.40
C SER A 317 17.34 18.75 2.41
N GLY A 318 16.85 17.54 2.20
CA GLY A 318 16.10 16.71 3.16
C GLY A 318 14.98 17.40 3.97
N GLY A 319 14.49 18.47 3.54
CA GLY A 319 13.85 19.58 4.21
C GLY A 319 12.58 19.39 5.03
N ARG A 320 12.13 18.16 5.38
CA ARG A 320 10.99 17.96 6.27
C ARG A 320 11.16 16.68 7.08
N PHE A 321 10.71 16.70 8.34
CA PHE A 321 10.89 15.63 9.32
C PHE A 321 10.64 14.20 8.77
N ILE A 322 9.51 13.94 8.10
CA ILE A 322 9.21 12.62 7.51
C ILE A 322 10.17 12.18 6.38
N CYS A 323 10.95 13.09 5.82
CA CYS A 323 11.88 12.81 4.74
C CYS A 323 13.34 12.81 5.20
N SER A 324 13.70 13.60 6.19
CA SER A 324 15.05 13.64 6.76
C SER A 324 15.45 12.29 7.34
N GLU A 325 14.48 11.56 7.87
CA GLU A 325 14.65 10.27 8.51
C GLU A 325 14.18 9.09 7.64
N CYS A 326 13.76 9.38 6.40
CA CYS A 326 13.24 8.36 5.50
C CYS A 326 14.37 7.52 4.88
N SER A 327 14.48 6.26 5.30
CA SER A 327 15.40 5.28 4.70
C SER A 327 14.94 4.77 3.32
N PHE A 328 13.91 5.35 2.73
CA PHE A 328 13.38 4.97 1.42
C PHE A 328 14.23 5.52 0.29
N ALA A 329 15.51 5.11 0.21
CA ALA A 329 16.27 5.31 -0.99
C ALA A 329 15.78 4.35 -2.10
N PHE A 330 15.71 4.83 -3.32
CA PHE A 330 15.20 4.15 -4.51
C PHE A 330 15.86 2.78 -4.79
N SER A 331 17.02 2.51 -4.19
CA SER A 331 17.87 1.37 -4.53
C SER A 331 17.56 0.06 -3.81
N SER A 332 16.73 0.03 -2.79
CA SER A 332 16.63 -1.20 -1.97
C SER A 332 15.23 -1.78 -1.79
N GLY A 333 14.23 -1.28 -2.48
CA GLY A 333 12.85 -1.82 -2.38
C GLY A 333 12.37 -2.09 -0.94
N ASN A 334 11.08 -2.07 -0.71
CA ASN A 334 10.47 -2.46 0.58
C ASN A 334 10.53 -3.98 0.82
N PHE A 335 11.07 -4.73 -0.14
CA PHE A 335 10.98 -6.18 -0.16
C PHE A 335 12.36 -6.81 -0.05
N VAL A 336 12.41 -7.94 0.63
CA VAL A 336 13.59 -8.81 0.68
C VAL A 336 13.55 -9.73 -0.54
N ARG A 337 14.65 -9.81 -1.28
CA ARG A 337 14.82 -10.86 -2.29
C ARG A 337 15.08 -12.19 -1.55
N VAL A 338 14.22 -13.16 -1.74
CA VAL A 338 14.27 -14.52 -1.14
C VAL A 338 14.27 -15.57 -2.22
#